data_4ffef83168e9fa0124b06ab995664763
#
_entry.id   4ffef83168e9fa0124b06ab995664763
#
_cell.length_a   1.000
_cell.length_b   1.000
_cell.length_c   1.000
_cell.angle_alpha   90.00
_cell.angle_beta   90.00
_cell.angle_gamma   90.00
#
_symmetry.space_group_name_H-M   'P 1'
#
loop_
_entity.id
_entity.type
_entity.pdbx_description
1 polymer ?
#
loop_
_entity_poly.entity_id
_entity_poly.type
_entity_poly.pdbx_seq_one_letter_code
_entity_poly.pdbx_strand_id
1 'polypeptide(L)'
;MTDLELQQLRREKWRLDGKPIRTIEQARAFLEEVGFCLMYPKRPALLVPTFIGAFIGSDDRLPSWQHAFKDPRAAEATELMVRLLRDRAAFEANLFDENNGFLVAASAFPYFYALVGERNPKQAPKAGSRSAYSALACDAFELIARQGPISKQKMQEVLGGSVSFPALDGALGELWSKLRITRVDYKASEGSVWDVLYRWAPDAVKEGVGLSVQEALTALLSKYLDCVIAIEQADLEIFFGNFIARSKVKDAVNALLAARELSFVHVSGRSMLQITPEKVVVVPAPRPEVVTRERRPRTGARPRGLKPAKNPRFTQR
;
A
#
# COMPACT_ATOMS: atom_id res chain seq x y z
N MET A 1 8.24 0.92 -22.45
CA MET A 1 7.45 1.98 -21.75
C MET A 1 8.24 3.26 -21.75
N THR A 2 7.62 4.39 -22.02
CA THR A 2 8.22 5.73 -21.94
C THR A 2 7.97 6.34 -20.55
N ASP A 3 8.72 7.41 -20.20
CA ASP A 3 8.46 8.15 -18.95
C ASP A 3 7.04 8.75 -18.92
N LEU A 4 6.56 9.20 -20.07
CA LEU A 4 5.20 9.77 -20.18
C LEU A 4 4.12 8.73 -19.91
N GLU A 5 4.27 7.52 -20.46
CA GLU A 5 3.35 6.40 -20.20
C GLU A 5 3.38 6.00 -18.72
N LEU A 6 4.58 5.91 -18.09
CA LEU A 6 4.70 5.62 -16.68
C LEU A 6 4.04 6.69 -15.80
N GLN A 7 4.25 7.98 -16.13
CA GLN A 7 3.60 9.07 -15.41
C GLN A 7 2.08 9.02 -15.57
N GLN A 8 1.57 8.73 -16.76
CA GLN A 8 0.13 8.60 -16.99
C GLN A 8 -0.49 7.48 -16.15
N LEU A 9 0.13 6.30 -16.14
CA LEU A 9 -0.32 5.17 -15.31
C LEU A 9 -0.34 5.52 -13.81
N ARG A 10 0.69 6.22 -13.32
CA ARG A 10 0.73 6.71 -11.95
C ARG A 10 -0.38 7.71 -11.65
N ARG A 11 -0.60 8.68 -12.54
CA ARG A 11 -1.66 9.70 -12.39
C ARG A 11 -3.04 9.08 -12.29
N GLU A 12 -3.32 8.08 -13.12
CA GLU A 12 -4.57 7.32 -13.07
C GLU A 12 -4.73 6.60 -11.73
N LYS A 13 -3.71 5.85 -11.30
CA LYS A 13 -3.72 5.11 -10.04
C LYS A 13 -3.79 6.02 -8.80
N TRP A 14 -3.16 7.18 -8.87
CA TRP A 14 -3.12 8.17 -7.79
C TRP A 14 -4.31 9.14 -7.82
N ARG A 15 -5.29 8.92 -8.72
CA ARG A 15 -6.48 9.78 -8.88
C ARG A 15 -6.16 11.23 -9.25
N LEU A 16 -5.08 11.47 -10.00
CA LEU A 16 -4.64 12.79 -10.43
C LEU A 16 -5.12 13.17 -11.86
N ASP A 17 -5.99 12.38 -12.45
CA ASP A 17 -6.48 12.49 -13.83
C ASP A 17 -7.93 13.00 -13.92
N GLY A 18 -8.36 13.81 -12.95
CA GLY A 18 -9.70 14.37 -12.91
C GLY A 18 -10.79 13.46 -12.33
N LYS A 19 -10.42 12.36 -11.67
CA LYS A 19 -11.34 11.47 -10.91
C LYS A 19 -11.12 11.60 -9.39
N PRO A 20 -11.38 12.77 -8.81
CA PRO A 20 -11.06 13.06 -7.42
C PRO A 20 -11.90 12.21 -6.45
N ILE A 21 -11.32 11.99 -5.27
CA ILE A 21 -12.03 11.39 -4.14
C ILE A 21 -12.99 12.43 -3.56
N ARG A 22 -14.27 12.03 -3.34
CA ARG A 22 -15.30 12.91 -2.77
C ARG A 22 -16.06 12.29 -1.60
N THR A 23 -16.07 10.96 -1.50
CA THR A 23 -16.81 10.25 -0.45
C THR A 23 -15.90 9.39 0.39
N ILE A 24 -16.37 8.97 1.56
CA ILE A 24 -15.61 8.10 2.46
C ILE A 24 -15.37 6.72 1.85
N GLU A 25 -16.29 6.21 1.05
CA GLU A 25 -16.17 4.94 0.36
C GLU A 25 -15.08 5.01 -0.72
N GLN A 26 -15.02 6.12 -1.48
CA GLN A 26 -13.95 6.36 -2.46
C GLN A 26 -12.58 6.52 -1.77
N ALA A 27 -12.55 7.18 -0.62
CA ALA A 27 -11.33 7.35 0.16
C ALA A 27 -10.80 6.00 0.71
N ARG A 28 -11.70 5.14 1.20
CA ARG A 28 -11.35 3.76 1.61
C ARG A 28 -10.82 2.95 0.44
N ALA A 29 -11.55 2.94 -0.68
CA ALA A 29 -11.15 2.21 -1.87
C ALA A 29 -9.77 2.66 -2.40
N PHE A 30 -9.52 3.97 -2.43
CA PHE A 30 -8.23 4.52 -2.81
C PHE A 30 -7.11 4.04 -1.87
N LEU A 31 -7.29 4.12 -0.55
CA LEU A 31 -6.27 3.67 0.40
C LEU A 31 -6.03 2.16 0.30
N GLU A 32 -7.07 1.35 0.15
CA GLU A 32 -6.91 -0.09 -0.06
C GLU A 32 -6.20 -0.40 -1.38
N GLU A 33 -6.45 0.39 -2.44
CA GLU A 33 -5.79 0.25 -3.73
C GLU A 33 -4.29 0.59 -3.64
N VAL A 34 -3.93 1.75 -3.05
CA VAL A 34 -2.53 2.20 -2.97
C VAL A 34 -1.77 1.63 -1.77
N GLY A 35 -2.48 1.15 -0.75
CA GLY A 35 -1.96 0.62 0.51
C GLY A 35 -1.55 1.69 1.51
N PHE A 36 -0.94 2.76 1.05
CA PHE A 36 -0.49 3.89 1.89
C PHE A 36 -0.22 5.13 1.05
N CYS A 37 -0.31 6.30 1.69
CA CYS A 37 -0.03 7.59 1.05
C CYS A 37 0.41 8.64 2.09
N LEU A 38 1.04 9.72 1.64
CA LEU A 38 1.19 10.91 2.46
C LEU A 38 -0.15 11.64 2.59
N MET A 39 -0.42 12.29 3.72
CA MET A 39 -1.57 13.17 3.84
C MET A 39 -1.41 14.41 2.95
N TYR A 40 -0.23 15.02 2.99
CA TYR A 40 0.17 16.21 2.24
C TYR A 40 1.53 16.02 1.57
N PRO A 41 1.86 16.84 0.54
CA PRO A 41 3.17 16.78 -0.09
C PRO A 41 4.31 17.02 0.89
N LYS A 42 5.40 16.27 0.73
CA LYS A 42 6.64 16.41 1.48
C LYS A 42 7.77 16.96 0.61
N ARG A 43 8.74 17.64 1.22
CA ARG A 43 9.99 18.06 0.57
C ARG A 43 11.19 17.50 1.33
N PRO A 44 12.13 16.78 0.69
CA PRO A 44 12.08 16.37 -0.71
C PRO A 44 10.91 15.43 -1.01
N ALA A 45 10.46 15.43 -2.27
CA ALA A 45 9.32 14.62 -2.67
C ALA A 45 9.64 13.12 -2.54
N LEU A 46 8.72 12.39 -1.94
CA LEU A 46 8.74 10.93 -1.96
C LEU A 46 7.88 10.43 -3.12
N LEU A 47 8.28 9.31 -3.72
CA LEU A 47 7.52 8.69 -4.81
C LEU A 47 6.35 7.88 -4.23
N VAL A 48 5.37 8.58 -3.68
CA VAL A 48 4.11 8.02 -3.15
C VAL A 48 2.97 8.99 -3.43
N PRO A 49 1.73 8.51 -3.57
CA PRO A 49 0.58 9.40 -3.71
C PRO A 49 0.39 10.26 -2.46
N THR A 50 -0.32 11.37 -2.63
CA THR A 50 -0.80 12.19 -1.52
C THR A 50 -2.32 12.11 -1.47
N PHE A 51 -2.88 12.03 -0.27
CA PHE A 51 -4.34 12.02 -0.09
C PHE A 51 -4.97 13.31 -0.59
N ILE A 52 -4.33 14.47 -0.29
CA ILE A 52 -4.80 15.77 -0.77
C ILE A 52 -4.78 15.87 -2.30
N GLY A 53 -3.78 15.28 -2.97
CA GLY A 53 -3.71 15.22 -4.43
C GLY A 53 -4.85 14.39 -5.03
N ALA A 54 -5.09 13.21 -4.45
CA ALA A 54 -6.19 12.35 -4.85
C ALA A 54 -7.57 12.99 -4.58
N PHE A 55 -7.70 13.77 -3.50
CA PHE A 55 -8.91 14.52 -3.17
C PHE A 55 -9.15 15.68 -4.15
N ILE A 56 -8.10 16.41 -4.54
CA ILE A 56 -8.20 17.51 -5.50
C ILE A 56 -8.33 16.98 -6.93
N GLY A 57 -7.75 15.81 -7.25
CA GLY A 57 -7.68 15.22 -8.59
C GLY A 57 -6.54 15.82 -9.42
N SER A 58 -5.52 16.40 -8.77
CA SER A 58 -4.35 17.02 -9.39
C SER A 58 -3.19 17.04 -8.42
N ASP A 59 -1.96 17.13 -8.95
CA ASP A 59 -0.72 17.36 -8.19
C ASP A 59 -0.22 18.81 -8.27
N ASP A 60 -0.95 19.68 -8.98
CA ASP A 60 -0.61 21.08 -9.11
C ASP A 60 -1.02 21.91 -7.90
N ARG A 61 -0.08 22.73 -7.37
CA ARG A 61 -0.34 23.72 -6.31
C ARG A 61 -1.10 23.15 -5.13
N LEU A 62 -0.68 21.97 -4.67
CA LEU A 62 -1.28 21.33 -3.51
C LEU A 62 -1.05 22.15 -2.24
N PRO A 63 -2.06 22.25 -1.34
CA PRO A 63 -1.87 22.80 -0.01
C PRO A 63 -0.84 21.97 0.77
N SER A 64 -0.04 22.62 1.61
CA SER A 64 0.82 21.94 2.58
C SER A 64 0.08 21.70 3.89
N TRP A 65 0.64 20.86 4.76
CA TRP A 65 0.15 20.64 6.12
C TRP A 65 -0.12 21.95 6.90
N GLN A 66 0.72 22.97 6.72
CA GLN A 66 0.55 24.27 7.37
C GLN A 66 -0.73 25.02 6.95
N HIS A 67 -1.30 24.65 5.82
CA HIS A 67 -2.53 25.22 5.26
C HIS A 67 -3.77 24.35 5.51
N ALA A 68 -3.63 23.21 6.22
CA ALA A 68 -4.67 22.21 6.43
C ALA A 68 -6.00 22.79 6.97
N PHE A 69 -5.95 23.91 7.72
CA PHE A 69 -7.13 24.56 8.30
C PHE A 69 -7.44 25.92 7.67
N LYS A 70 -6.62 26.39 6.73
CA LYS A 70 -6.77 27.70 6.09
C LYS A 70 -7.29 27.62 4.65
N ASP A 71 -6.93 26.54 3.93
CA ASP A 71 -7.42 26.26 2.58
C ASP A 71 -8.69 25.40 2.69
N PRO A 72 -9.85 25.82 2.15
CA PRO A 72 -11.09 25.05 2.22
C PRO A 72 -10.96 23.63 1.68
N ARG A 73 -10.18 23.44 0.60
CA ARG A 73 -9.94 22.10 0.01
C ARG A 73 -9.19 21.19 0.98
N ALA A 74 -8.20 21.75 1.70
CA ALA A 74 -7.45 21.03 2.70
C ALA A 74 -8.33 20.68 3.92
N ALA A 75 -9.24 21.56 4.31
CA ALA A 75 -10.17 21.32 5.41
C ALA A 75 -11.11 20.14 5.11
N GLU A 76 -11.74 20.12 3.92
CA GLU A 76 -12.60 19.01 3.48
C GLU A 76 -11.84 17.68 3.38
N ALA A 77 -10.63 17.69 2.80
CA ALA A 77 -9.77 16.50 2.73
C ALA A 77 -9.40 16.00 4.14
N THR A 78 -9.08 16.92 5.06
CA THR A 78 -8.75 16.59 6.46
C THR A 78 -9.94 15.97 7.17
N GLU A 79 -11.15 16.43 6.93
CA GLU A 79 -12.37 15.83 7.50
C GLU A 79 -12.52 14.37 7.04
N LEU A 80 -12.32 14.08 5.76
CA LEU A 80 -12.33 12.69 5.27
C LEU A 80 -11.22 11.85 5.90
N MET A 81 -10.00 12.38 6.02
CA MET A 81 -8.90 11.68 6.69
C MET A 81 -9.25 11.34 8.14
N VAL A 82 -9.79 12.30 8.90
CA VAL A 82 -10.20 12.08 10.29
C VAL A 82 -11.32 11.02 10.39
N ARG A 83 -12.29 11.02 9.46
CA ARG A 83 -13.31 9.96 9.41
C ARG A 83 -12.70 8.58 9.16
N LEU A 84 -11.72 8.46 8.26
CA LEU A 84 -11.00 7.21 8.02
C LEU A 84 -10.32 6.69 9.29
N LEU A 85 -9.72 7.59 10.09
CA LEU A 85 -9.10 7.23 11.38
C LEU A 85 -10.14 6.76 12.39
N ARG A 86 -11.24 7.51 12.57
CA ARG A 86 -12.35 7.14 13.48
C ARG A 86 -12.97 5.80 13.13
N ASP A 87 -13.15 5.55 11.84
CA ASP A 87 -13.73 4.30 11.32
C ASP A 87 -12.73 3.14 11.31
N ARG A 88 -11.47 3.37 11.69
CA ARG A 88 -10.36 2.39 11.64
C ARG A 88 -10.12 1.83 10.24
N ALA A 89 -10.53 2.56 9.21
CA ALA A 89 -10.26 2.22 7.80
C ALA A 89 -8.85 2.62 7.39
N ALA A 90 -8.23 3.53 8.12
CA ALA A 90 -6.82 3.89 7.99
C ALA A 90 -6.20 4.13 9.37
N PHE A 91 -4.88 4.05 9.40
CA PHE A 91 -4.05 4.41 10.55
C PHE A 91 -3.07 5.49 10.15
N GLU A 92 -2.93 6.50 10.99
CA GLU A 92 -1.91 7.50 10.80
C GLU A 92 -0.63 7.08 11.54
N ALA A 93 0.48 7.08 10.83
CA ALA A 93 1.80 6.73 11.36
C ALA A 93 2.80 7.86 11.12
N ASN A 94 3.77 8.01 12.04
CA ASN A 94 4.89 8.93 11.90
C ASN A 94 6.14 8.14 11.52
N LEU A 95 6.27 7.82 10.24
CA LEU A 95 7.33 6.93 9.75
C LEU A 95 8.46 7.67 9.03
N PHE A 96 8.24 8.93 8.63
CA PHE A 96 9.21 9.67 7.82
C PHE A 96 9.67 10.98 8.44
N ASP A 97 8.81 11.66 9.23
CA ASP A 97 9.13 12.96 9.79
C ASP A 97 8.02 13.47 10.74
N GLU A 98 8.38 14.29 11.69
CA GLU A 98 7.55 14.71 12.83
C GLU A 98 6.24 15.44 12.46
N ASN A 99 6.12 15.96 11.22
CA ASN A 99 5.01 16.85 10.85
C ASN A 99 4.20 16.42 9.66
N ASN A 100 4.45 15.26 9.06
CA ASN A 100 3.75 14.84 7.84
C ASN A 100 3.11 13.47 8.05
N GLY A 101 1.81 13.45 8.33
CA GLY A 101 1.07 12.23 8.53
C GLY A 101 1.16 11.32 7.32
N PHE A 102 1.42 10.05 7.60
CA PHE A 102 1.45 8.97 6.64
C PHE A 102 0.25 8.08 6.90
N LEU A 103 -0.70 8.05 5.96
CA LEU A 103 -1.88 7.22 6.06
C LEU A 103 -1.59 5.83 5.52
N VAL A 104 -1.94 4.83 6.30
CA VAL A 104 -1.79 3.41 5.96
C VAL A 104 -3.17 2.78 5.97
N ALA A 105 -3.52 2.06 4.91
CA ALA A 105 -4.75 1.27 4.84
C ALA A 105 -4.79 0.21 5.95
N ALA A 106 -5.98 -0.14 6.41
CA ALA A 106 -6.14 -1.12 7.47
C ALA A 106 -5.52 -2.49 7.08
N SER A 107 -5.63 -2.89 5.82
CA SER A 107 -5.04 -4.12 5.29
C SER A 107 -3.51 -4.12 5.21
N ALA A 108 -2.89 -2.95 5.03
CA ALA A 108 -1.43 -2.82 4.94
C ALA A 108 -0.77 -2.58 6.31
N PHE A 109 -1.55 -2.15 7.32
CA PHE A 109 -1.02 -1.72 8.60
C PHE A 109 -0.29 -2.81 9.39
N PRO A 110 -0.74 -4.09 9.44
CA PRO A 110 -0.02 -5.15 10.13
C PRO A 110 1.40 -5.34 9.63
N TYR A 111 1.65 -5.16 8.35
CA TYR A 111 2.99 -5.28 7.76
C TYR A 111 3.91 -4.14 8.21
N PHE A 112 3.42 -2.90 8.25
CA PHE A 112 4.20 -1.79 8.85
C PHE A 112 4.46 -2.03 10.32
N TYR A 113 3.47 -2.53 11.06
CA TYR A 113 3.65 -2.88 12.46
C TYR A 113 4.73 -3.94 12.67
N ALA A 114 4.79 -4.96 11.83
CA ALA A 114 5.82 -6.00 11.88
C ALA A 114 7.24 -5.47 11.65
N LEU A 115 7.40 -4.40 10.84
CA LEU A 115 8.71 -3.79 10.57
C LEU A 115 9.16 -2.81 11.66
N VAL A 116 8.24 -2.02 12.22
CA VAL A 116 8.56 -0.84 13.04
C VAL A 116 8.03 -0.96 14.47
N GLY A 117 6.91 -1.68 14.67
CA GLY A 117 6.22 -1.80 15.95
C GLY A 117 6.97 -2.69 16.94
N GLU A 118 6.69 -2.48 18.22
CA GLU A 118 7.27 -3.29 19.28
C GLU A 118 6.54 -4.62 19.45
N ARG A 119 7.32 -5.69 19.66
CA ARG A 119 6.79 -7.04 19.86
C ARG A 119 5.95 -7.22 21.12
N ASN A 120 6.16 -6.36 22.14
CA ASN A 120 5.41 -6.35 23.40
C ASN A 120 4.58 -5.05 23.52
N PRO A 121 3.48 -4.91 22.78
CA PRO A 121 2.74 -3.65 22.69
C PRO A 121 2.15 -3.15 24.01
N LYS A 122 1.86 -4.04 24.95
CA LYS A 122 1.29 -3.70 26.27
C LYS A 122 2.33 -3.36 27.34
N GLN A 123 3.59 -3.71 27.10
CA GLN A 123 4.65 -3.39 28.06
C GLN A 123 4.89 -1.87 28.09
N ALA A 124 4.84 -1.26 29.28
CA ALA A 124 5.14 0.15 29.42
C ALA A 124 6.58 0.47 28.94
N PRO A 125 6.79 1.54 28.18
CA PRO A 125 8.13 1.98 27.79
C PRO A 125 8.92 2.37 29.06
N LYS A 126 10.24 2.25 29.00
CA LYS A 126 11.13 2.61 30.10
C LYS A 126 12.07 3.71 29.65
N ALA A 127 12.15 4.78 30.42
CA ALA A 127 13.13 5.83 30.18
C ALA A 127 14.54 5.35 30.63
N GLY A 128 15.57 5.84 29.94
CA GLY A 128 16.96 5.53 30.29
C GLY A 128 17.95 6.02 29.25
N SER A 129 19.24 6.06 29.59
CA SER A 129 20.30 6.58 28.72
C SER A 129 20.49 5.84 27.38
N ARG A 130 19.98 4.62 27.27
CA ARG A 130 19.96 3.80 26.04
C ARG A 130 18.56 3.54 25.52
N SER A 131 17.56 4.17 26.11
CA SER A 131 16.17 4.03 25.68
C SER A 131 15.86 4.98 24.51
N ALA A 132 14.92 4.55 23.65
CA ALA A 132 14.34 5.42 22.65
C ALA A 132 13.27 6.35 23.23
N TYR A 133 13.00 6.30 24.54
CA TYR A 133 11.92 7.03 25.19
C TYR A 133 12.44 7.95 26.29
N SER A 134 11.97 9.20 26.27
CA SER A 134 12.13 10.16 27.36
C SER A 134 11.23 9.81 28.54
N ALA A 135 11.49 10.41 29.72
CA ALA A 135 10.60 10.27 30.88
C ALA A 135 9.20 10.76 30.57
N LEU A 136 9.09 11.91 29.88
CA LEU A 136 7.79 12.47 29.46
C LEU A 136 7.03 11.53 28.49
N ALA A 137 7.73 10.82 27.59
CA ALA A 137 7.10 9.83 26.71
C ALA A 137 6.55 8.66 27.53
N CYS A 138 7.26 8.19 28.55
CA CYS A 138 6.76 7.13 29.44
C CYS A 138 5.51 7.59 30.19
N ASP A 139 5.54 8.79 30.78
CA ASP A 139 4.40 9.37 31.52
C ASP A 139 3.18 9.57 30.59
N ALA A 140 3.41 10.08 29.38
CA ALA A 140 2.38 10.24 28.36
C ALA A 140 1.78 8.88 27.95
N PHE A 141 2.59 7.85 27.75
CA PHE A 141 2.10 6.51 27.43
C PHE A 141 1.23 5.94 28.55
N GLU A 142 1.67 6.02 29.80
CA GLU A 142 0.88 5.53 30.94
C GLU A 142 -0.45 6.28 31.07
N LEU A 143 -0.43 7.59 30.85
CA LEU A 143 -1.65 8.40 30.87
C LEU A 143 -2.62 7.98 29.76
N ILE A 144 -2.15 7.84 28.51
CA ILE A 144 -2.95 7.40 27.37
C ILE A 144 -3.48 5.97 27.61
N ALA A 145 -2.63 5.06 28.12
CA ALA A 145 -3.03 3.68 28.40
C ALA A 145 -4.13 3.62 29.46
N ARG A 146 -4.11 4.49 30.45
CA ARG A 146 -5.07 4.53 31.56
C ARG A 146 -6.36 5.27 31.21
N GLN A 147 -6.30 6.39 30.48
CA GLN A 147 -7.41 7.31 30.28
C GLN A 147 -7.82 7.53 28.83
N GLY A 148 -7.05 7.04 27.84
CA GLY A 148 -7.34 7.31 26.44
C GLY A 148 -8.65 6.63 25.93
N PRO A 149 -9.21 7.15 24.83
CA PRO A 149 -8.63 8.23 24.00
C PRO A 149 -8.58 9.58 24.71
N ILE A 150 -7.49 10.31 24.59
CA ILE A 150 -7.27 11.58 25.29
C ILE A 150 -6.72 12.64 24.35
N SER A 151 -7.21 13.89 24.44
CA SER A 151 -6.73 15.00 23.65
C SER A 151 -5.38 15.52 24.13
N LYS A 152 -4.61 16.12 23.22
CA LYS A 152 -3.32 16.71 23.53
C LYS A 152 -3.42 17.79 24.62
N GLN A 153 -4.46 18.62 24.55
CA GLN A 153 -4.71 19.64 25.58
C GLN A 153 -4.94 19.00 26.95
N LYS A 154 -5.78 17.97 27.02
CA LYS A 154 -6.08 17.28 28.27
C LYS A 154 -4.86 16.56 28.84
N MET A 155 -4.01 16.00 27.98
CA MET A 155 -2.74 15.41 28.40
C MET A 155 -1.85 16.45 29.08
N GLN A 156 -1.71 17.65 28.48
CA GLN A 156 -0.91 18.73 29.06
C GLN A 156 -1.43 19.15 30.44
N GLU A 157 -2.74 19.29 30.60
CA GLU A 157 -3.37 19.63 31.90
C GLU A 157 -3.03 18.58 32.97
N VAL A 158 -3.14 17.30 32.66
CA VAL A 158 -2.92 16.19 33.61
C VAL A 158 -1.45 15.94 33.91
N LEU A 159 -0.56 16.09 32.93
CA LEU A 159 0.89 15.93 33.12
C LEU A 159 1.55 17.10 33.84
N GLY A 160 0.79 18.16 34.08
CA GLY A 160 1.21 19.37 34.75
C GLY A 160 1.41 20.56 33.81
N GLY A 161 0.84 21.71 34.16
CA GLY A 161 0.81 22.89 33.29
C GLY A 161 2.18 23.50 32.95
N SER A 162 3.29 22.97 33.50
CA SER A 162 4.66 23.35 33.13
C SER A 162 5.15 22.60 31.86
N VAL A 163 4.49 21.54 31.44
CA VAL A 163 4.83 20.79 30.21
C VAL A 163 4.43 21.62 29.00
N SER A 164 5.41 22.06 28.20
CA SER A 164 5.14 22.81 26.98
C SER A 164 4.56 21.90 25.88
N PHE A 165 3.73 22.45 24.96
CA PHE A 165 3.24 21.72 23.81
C PHE A 165 4.35 21.14 22.92
N PRO A 166 5.46 21.86 22.62
CA PRO A 166 6.56 21.27 21.87
C PRO A 166 7.22 20.08 22.55
N ALA A 167 7.38 20.12 23.89
CA ALA A 167 7.92 18.98 24.63
C ALA A 167 6.99 17.76 24.58
N LEU A 168 5.68 18.00 24.70
CA LEU A 168 4.68 16.95 24.57
C LEU A 168 4.63 16.38 23.14
N ASP A 169 4.75 17.24 22.10
CA ASP A 169 4.82 16.78 20.70
C ASP A 169 6.04 15.88 20.47
N GLY A 170 7.21 16.24 21.04
CA GLY A 170 8.39 15.40 20.99
C GLY A 170 8.16 14.03 21.64
N ALA A 171 7.61 14.01 22.85
CA ALA A 171 7.30 12.79 23.59
C ALA A 171 6.27 11.89 22.85
N LEU A 172 5.23 12.49 22.29
CA LEU A 172 4.27 11.77 21.45
C LEU A 172 4.92 11.25 20.16
N GLY A 173 5.82 12.03 19.55
CA GLY A 173 6.59 11.62 18.37
C GLY A 173 7.45 10.38 18.62
N GLU A 174 8.13 10.31 19.78
CA GLU A 174 8.90 9.13 20.19
C GLU A 174 8.03 7.85 20.24
N LEU A 175 6.86 7.95 20.86
CA LEU A 175 5.91 6.83 20.96
C LEU A 175 5.30 6.48 19.61
N TRP A 176 4.96 7.48 18.83
CA TRP A 176 4.28 7.32 17.56
C TRP A 176 5.20 6.71 16.48
N SER A 177 6.48 7.10 16.46
CA SER A 177 7.47 6.52 15.55
C SER A 177 7.71 5.00 15.78
N LYS A 178 7.35 4.49 16.96
CA LYS A 178 7.42 3.07 17.34
C LYS A 178 6.05 2.39 17.33
N LEU A 179 5.04 3.04 16.78
CA LEU A 179 3.66 2.53 16.70
C LEU A 179 3.11 2.09 18.07
N ARG A 180 3.47 2.84 19.15
CA ARG A 180 2.93 2.61 20.50
C ARG A 180 1.58 3.26 20.68
N ILE A 181 1.41 4.43 20.06
CA ILE A 181 0.19 5.22 20.03
C ILE A 181 -0.16 5.56 18.59
N THR A 182 -1.40 5.96 18.37
CA THR A 182 -1.87 6.51 17.10
C THR A 182 -2.82 7.67 17.35
N ARG A 183 -2.91 8.56 16.37
CA ARG A 183 -3.94 9.58 16.35
C ARG A 183 -5.24 8.94 15.91
N VAL A 184 -6.30 9.12 16.70
CA VAL A 184 -7.61 8.48 16.48
C VAL A 184 -8.69 9.47 16.09
N ASP A 185 -8.45 10.74 16.37
CA ASP A 185 -9.39 11.83 16.09
C ASP A 185 -8.67 13.18 16.11
N TYR A 186 -9.40 14.21 15.70
CA TYR A 186 -9.03 15.61 15.84
C TYR A 186 -10.24 16.43 16.26
N LYS A 187 -10.08 17.20 17.32
CA LYS A 187 -11.10 18.13 17.83
C LYS A 187 -10.59 19.56 17.67
N ALA A 188 -11.36 20.42 17.03
CA ALA A 188 -10.95 21.79 16.73
C ALA A 188 -10.52 22.58 17.97
N SER A 189 -11.17 22.37 19.14
CA SER A 189 -10.87 23.06 20.40
C SER A 189 -9.75 22.42 21.23
N GLU A 190 -9.48 21.11 21.06
CA GLU A 190 -8.60 20.34 21.95
C GLU A 190 -7.39 19.75 21.20
N GLY A 191 -7.37 19.87 19.87
CA GLY A 191 -6.32 19.30 19.00
C GLY A 191 -6.44 17.81 18.76
N SER A 192 -5.34 17.16 18.48
CA SER A 192 -5.26 15.72 18.18
C SER A 192 -5.66 14.88 19.40
N VAL A 193 -6.42 13.82 19.16
CA VAL A 193 -6.81 12.80 20.15
C VAL A 193 -6.01 11.53 19.90
N TRP A 194 -5.45 10.98 20.97
CA TRP A 194 -4.51 9.87 20.94
C TRP A 194 -5.01 8.68 21.72
N ASP A 195 -4.71 7.50 21.23
CA ASP A 195 -4.92 6.25 21.95
C ASP A 195 -3.72 5.30 21.80
N VAL A 196 -3.58 4.35 22.73
CA VAL A 196 -2.61 3.27 22.59
C VAL A 196 -3.03 2.34 21.46
N LEU A 197 -2.09 2.04 20.59
CA LEU A 197 -2.39 1.30 19.35
C LEU A 197 -2.94 -0.10 19.61
N TYR A 198 -2.43 -0.82 20.63
CA TYR A 198 -2.91 -2.16 20.95
C TYR A 198 -4.37 -2.21 21.42
N ARG A 199 -4.94 -1.09 21.87
CA ARG A 199 -6.37 -0.94 22.21
C ARG A 199 -7.18 -0.48 21.01
N TRP A 200 -6.63 0.45 20.24
CA TRP A 200 -7.32 1.02 19.09
C TRP A 200 -7.45 0.03 17.93
N ALA A 201 -6.40 -0.75 17.65
CA ALA A 201 -6.32 -1.70 16.54
C ALA A 201 -5.80 -3.07 17.04
N PRO A 202 -6.51 -3.78 17.94
CA PRO A 202 -6.02 -4.99 18.57
C PRO A 202 -5.70 -6.10 17.58
N ASP A 203 -6.54 -6.28 16.56
CA ASP A 203 -6.37 -7.34 15.56
C ASP A 203 -5.17 -7.06 14.65
N ALA A 204 -5.03 -5.84 14.15
CA ALA A 204 -3.91 -5.43 13.31
C ALA A 204 -2.57 -5.52 14.05
N VAL A 205 -2.55 -5.14 15.33
CA VAL A 205 -1.36 -5.27 16.18
C VAL A 205 -1.02 -6.75 16.43
N LYS A 206 -2.03 -7.58 16.72
CA LYS A 206 -1.83 -9.03 16.94
C LYS A 206 -1.29 -9.70 15.68
N GLU A 207 -1.85 -9.40 14.53
CA GLU A 207 -1.38 -9.89 13.23
C GLU A 207 0.07 -9.43 12.98
N GLY A 208 0.36 -8.14 13.11
CA GLY A 208 1.70 -7.60 12.90
C GLY A 208 2.76 -8.15 13.83
N VAL A 209 2.42 -8.46 15.11
CA VAL A 209 3.31 -9.17 16.03
C VAL A 209 3.60 -10.58 15.55
N GLY A 210 2.62 -11.26 14.92
CA GLY A 210 2.76 -12.63 14.42
C GLY A 210 3.57 -12.75 13.12
N LEU A 211 3.64 -11.69 12.33
CA LEU A 211 4.35 -11.68 11.05
C LEU A 211 5.88 -11.67 11.25
N SER A 212 6.58 -12.38 10.38
CA SER A 212 8.03 -12.21 10.23
C SER A 212 8.34 -10.91 9.49
N VAL A 213 9.53 -10.37 9.74
CA VAL A 213 10.02 -9.18 9.03
C VAL A 213 10.10 -9.42 7.52
N GLN A 214 10.44 -10.63 7.10
CA GLN A 214 10.56 -10.99 5.68
C GLN A 214 9.18 -10.98 4.99
N GLU A 215 8.18 -11.63 5.58
CA GLU A 215 6.81 -11.63 5.06
C GLU A 215 6.25 -10.21 4.95
N ALA A 216 6.40 -9.42 6.02
CA ALA A 216 5.95 -8.04 6.04
C ALA A 216 6.64 -7.18 4.97
N LEU A 217 7.96 -7.31 4.83
CA LEU A 217 8.71 -6.56 3.84
C LEU A 217 8.31 -6.96 2.41
N THR A 218 8.17 -8.25 2.13
CA THR A 218 7.73 -8.76 0.83
C THR A 218 6.34 -8.21 0.46
N ALA A 219 5.38 -8.27 1.37
CA ALA A 219 4.04 -7.75 1.15
C ALA A 219 4.04 -6.23 0.87
N LEU A 220 4.81 -5.46 1.65
CA LEU A 220 4.92 -4.01 1.44
C LEU A 220 5.66 -3.64 0.16
N LEU A 221 6.70 -4.38 -0.23
CA LEU A 221 7.41 -4.19 -1.51
C LEU A 221 6.44 -4.40 -2.69
N SER A 222 5.69 -5.50 -2.67
CA SER A 222 4.70 -5.79 -3.71
C SER A 222 3.62 -4.71 -3.77
N LYS A 223 3.07 -4.29 -2.61
CA LYS A 223 2.07 -3.23 -2.55
C LYS A 223 2.59 -1.88 -3.04
N TYR A 224 3.81 -1.53 -2.67
CA TYR A 224 4.45 -0.29 -3.13
C TYR A 224 4.71 -0.30 -4.63
N LEU A 225 5.25 -1.39 -5.17
CA LEU A 225 5.50 -1.54 -6.60
C LEU A 225 4.20 -1.50 -7.42
N ASP A 226 3.13 -2.11 -6.91
CA ASP A 226 1.80 -1.98 -7.51
C ASP A 226 1.34 -0.51 -7.52
N CYS A 227 1.58 0.23 -6.46
CA CYS A 227 1.21 1.65 -6.34
C CYS A 227 2.02 2.57 -7.27
N VAL A 228 3.33 2.34 -7.42
CA VAL A 228 4.24 3.21 -8.22
C VAL A 228 4.48 2.70 -9.63
N ILE A 229 3.92 1.53 -9.99
CA ILE A 229 4.00 0.84 -11.28
C ILE A 229 5.41 0.32 -11.58
N ALA A 230 6.41 1.20 -11.61
CA ALA A 230 7.82 0.86 -11.77
C ALA A 230 8.70 1.87 -11.03
N ILE A 231 9.88 1.43 -10.54
CA ILE A 231 10.82 2.28 -9.81
C ILE A 231 12.24 1.76 -9.99
N GLU A 232 13.23 2.64 -9.94
CA GLU A 232 14.63 2.21 -9.87
C GLU A 232 14.90 1.50 -8.53
N GLN A 233 15.68 0.43 -8.56
CA GLN A 233 15.97 -0.35 -7.35
C GLN A 233 16.61 0.50 -6.25
N ALA A 234 17.47 1.44 -6.62
CA ALA A 234 18.12 2.34 -5.66
C ALA A 234 17.10 3.21 -4.90
N ASP A 235 16.09 3.75 -5.60
CA ASP A 235 15.06 4.59 -4.99
C ASP A 235 14.14 3.77 -4.08
N LEU A 236 13.82 2.53 -4.48
CA LEU A 236 13.07 1.58 -3.64
C LEU A 236 13.85 1.25 -2.35
N GLU A 237 15.16 0.99 -2.45
CA GLU A 237 16.02 0.75 -1.29
C GLU A 237 16.14 1.99 -0.38
N ILE A 238 16.15 3.18 -0.95
CA ILE A 238 16.14 4.45 -0.18
C ILE A 238 14.79 4.60 0.56
N PHE A 239 13.68 4.36 -0.12
CA PHE A 239 12.36 4.48 0.49
C PHE A 239 12.19 3.54 1.69
N PHE A 240 12.42 2.24 1.50
CA PHE A 240 12.30 1.26 2.57
C PHE A 240 13.41 1.34 3.61
N GLY A 241 14.55 1.94 3.25
CA GLY A 241 15.66 2.22 4.17
C GLY A 241 15.28 3.11 5.37
N ASN A 242 14.14 3.79 5.31
CA ASN A 242 13.58 4.53 6.45
C ASN A 242 12.98 3.60 7.53
N PHE A 243 12.63 2.36 7.18
CA PHE A 243 11.97 1.42 8.09
C PHE A 243 12.87 0.28 8.51
N ILE A 244 13.79 -0.13 7.63
CA ILE A 244 14.63 -1.32 7.83
C ILE A 244 15.98 -1.15 7.13
N ALA A 245 16.98 -1.94 7.56
CA ALA A 245 18.30 -1.91 6.94
C ALA A 245 18.23 -2.23 5.43
N ARG A 246 18.88 -1.42 4.60
CA ARG A 246 18.87 -1.55 3.12
C ARG A 246 19.31 -2.93 2.64
N SER A 247 20.24 -3.60 3.37
CA SER A 247 20.62 -4.97 3.04
C SER A 247 19.44 -5.93 3.03
N LYS A 248 18.55 -5.84 4.01
CA LYS A 248 17.33 -6.67 4.07
C LYS A 248 16.35 -6.35 2.94
N VAL A 249 16.25 -5.07 2.55
CA VAL A 249 15.45 -4.68 1.38
C VAL A 249 15.99 -5.32 0.12
N LYS A 250 17.31 -5.24 -0.09
CA LYS A 250 17.99 -5.85 -1.23
C LYS A 250 17.80 -7.37 -1.27
N ASP A 251 17.92 -8.04 -0.12
CA ASP A 251 17.71 -9.48 -0.01
C ASP A 251 16.27 -9.86 -0.39
N ALA A 252 15.27 -9.10 0.07
CA ALA A 252 13.88 -9.32 -0.27
C ALA A 252 13.59 -9.09 -1.77
N VAL A 253 14.15 -8.03 -2.36
CA VAL A 253 14.05 -7.76 -3.80
C VAL A 253 14.66 -8.91 -4.61
N ASN A 254 15.84 -9.39 -4.23
CA ASN A 254 16.49 -10.51 -4.91
C ASN A 254 15.67 -11.80 -4.81
N ALA A 255 15.05 -12.06 -3.65
CA ALA A 255 14.17 -13.20 -3.47
C ALA A 255 12.93 -13.13 -4.37
N LEU A 256 12.29 -11.96 -4.46
CA LEU A 256 11.13 -11.72 -5.34
C LEU A 256 11.49 -11.83 -6.83
N LEU A 257 12.68 -11.36 -7.23
CA LEU A 257 13.19 -11.54 -8.59
C LEU A 257 13.44 -13.02 -8.90
N ALA A 258 14.04 -13.76 -7.96
CA ALA A 258 14.27 -15.21 -8.12
C ALA A 258 12.96 -15.99 -8.21
N ALA A 259 11.93 -15.59 -7.46
CA ALA A 259 10.57 -16.14 -7.51
C ALA A 259 9.79 -15.71 -8.77
N ARG A 260 10.32 -14.80 -9.58
CA ARG A 260 9.67 -14.18 -10.74
C ARG A 260 8.40 -13.40 -10.39
N GLU A 261 8.26 -12.98 -9.16
CA GLU A 261 7.19 -12.05 -8.75
C GLU A 261 7.51 -10.63 -9.18
N LEU A 262 8.81 -10.28 -9.24
CA LEU A 262 9.29 -9.04 -9.82
C LEU A 262 10.05 -9.29 -11.12
N SER A 263 10.05 -8.29 -11.97
CA SER A 263 10.80 -8.26 -13.22
C SER A 263 11.36 -6.86 -13.50
N PHE A 264 12.36 -6.78 -14.38
CA PHE A 264 12.85 -5.50 -14.88
C PHE A 264 12.07 -5.06 -16.11
N VAL A 265 11.74 -3.79 -16.16
CA VAL A 265 11.17 -3.10 -17.33
C VAL A 265 12.09 -1.95 -17.74
N HIS A 266 12.22 -1.70 -19.04
CA HIS A 266 12.96 -0.55 -19.55
C HIS A 266 12.01 0.63 -19.74
N VAL A 267 12.32 1.73 -19.06
CA VAL A 267 11.58 2.99 -19.15
C VAL A 267 12.55 4.08 -19.62
N SER A 268 12.38 4.56 -20.83
CA SER A 268 13.26 5.59 -21.46
C SER A 268 14.76 5.27 -21.28
N GLY A 269 15.15 4.00 -21.45
CA GLY A 269 16.54 3.54 -21.33
C GLY A 269 17.03 3.23 -19.92
N ARG A 270 16.24 3.46 -18.88
CA ARG A 270 16.54 3.09 -17.49
C ARG A 270 15.91 1.75 -17.15
N SER A 271 16.63 0.95 -16.36
CA SER A 271 16.11 -0.34 -15.87
C SER A 271 15.37 -0.13 -14.56
N MET A 272 14.08 -0.45 -14.52
CA MET A 272 13.22 -0.29 -13.36
C MET A 272 12.62 -1.61 -12.93
N LEU A 273 12.37 -1.77 -11.64
CA LEU A 273 11.63 -2.89 -11.06
C LEU A 273 10.13 -2.65 -11.20
N GLN A 274 9.41 -3.72 -11.55
CA GLN A 274 7.95 -3.77 -11.56
C GLN A 274 7.45 -5.12 -11.04
N ILE A 275 6.19 -5.22 -10.69
CA ILE A 275 5.53 -6.52 -10.52
C ILE A 275 5.50 -7.22 -11.88
N THR A 276 5.84 -8.49 -11.90
CA THR A 276 5.79 -9.27 -13.13
C THR A 276 4.35 -9.36 -13.63
N PRO A 277 4.04 -8.86 -14.85
CA PRO A 277 2.70 -8.96 -15.39
C PRO A 277 2.27 -10.43 -15.49
N GLU A 278 1.06 -10.73 -15.07
CA GLU A 278 0.48 -12.03 -15.31
C GLU A 278 0.45 -12.30 -16.83
N LYS A 279 0.98 -13.46 -17.26
CA LYS A 279 0.86 -13.86 -18.65
C LYS A 279 -0.60 -14.06 -18.94
N VAL A 280 -1.20 -13.17 -19.73
CA VAL A 280 -2.50 -13.38 -20.31
C VAL A 280 -2.38 -14.65 -21.17
N VAL A 281 -2.89 -15.77 -20.67
CA VAL A 281 -3.03 -16.97 -21.47
C VAL A 281 -4.10 -16.64 -22.52
N VAL A 282 -3.64 -16.23 -23.69
CA VAL A 282 -4.52 -16.11 -24.84
C VAL A 282 -4.98 -17.53 -25.17
N VAL A 283 -6.16 -17.89 -24.65
CA VAL A 283 -6.84 -19.12 -25.08
C VAL A 283 -7.08 -18.94 -26.59
N PRO A 284 -6.44 -19.77 -27.43
CA PRO A 284 -6.68 -19.66 -28.87
C PRO A 284 -8.19 -19.79 -29.12
N ALA A 285 -8.73 -18.85 -29.87
CA ALA A 285 -10.15 -18.94 -30.25
C ALA A 285 -10.45 -20.34 -30.79
N PRO A 286 -11.57 -20.98 -30.37
CA PRO A 286 -11.92 -22.29 -30.86
C PRO A 286 -11.93 -22.24 -32.39
N ARG A 287 -11.14 -23.12 -33.02
CA ARG A 287 -11.11 -23.21 -34.45
C ARG A 287 -12.56 -23.41 -34.92
N PRO A 288 -13.04 -22.64 -35.92
CA PRO A 288 -14.36 -22.83 -36.43
C PRO A 288 -14.49 -24.31 -36.87
N GLU A 289 -15.48 -24.98 -36.32
CA GLU A 289 -15.80 -26.34 -36.74
C GLU A 289 -16.00 -26.33 -38.26
N VAL A 290 -15.16 -27.06 -38.96
CA VAL A 290 -15.32 -27.30 -40.37
C VAL A 290 -16.59 -28.14 -40.49
N VAL A 291 -17.70 -27.47 -40.80
CA VAL A 291 -18.96 -28.16 -41.15
C VAL A 291 -18.68 -29.03 -42.36
N THR A 292 -18.39 -30.29 -42.13
CA THR A 292 -18.33 -31.31 -43.18
C THR A 292 -19.73 -31.42 -43.77
N ARG A 293 -19.92 -30.79 -44.94
CA ARG A 293 -21.13 -30.97 -45.71
C ARG A 293 -21.27 -32.46 -46.00
N GLU A 294 -22.24 -33.12 -45.39
CA GLU A 294 -22.67 -34.45 -45.71
C GLU A 294 -22.98 -34.53 -47.22
N ARG A 295 -22.22 -35.35 -47.93
CA ARG A 295 -22.51 -35.70 -49.31
C ARG A 295 -23.82 -36.51 -49.34
N ARG A 296 -24.87 -35.90 -49.82
CA ARG A 296 -26.12 -36.60 -50.16
C ARG A 296 -25.84 -37.84 -51.01
N PRO A 297 -26.39 -39.00 -50.69
CA PRO A 297 -26.23 -40.18 -51.53
C PRO A 297 -26.97 -39.97 -52.86
N ARG A 298 -26.26 -40.17 -53.97
CA ARG A 298 -26.87 -40.25 -55.33
C ARG A 298 -27.56 -41.61 -55.47
N THR A 299 -28.89 -41.64 -55.42
CA THR A 299 -29.72 -42.72 -55.89
C THR A 299 -29.73 -42.72 -57.43
N GLY A 300 -29.27 -43.78 -58.02
CA GLY A 300 -29.32 -43.96 -59.46
C GLY A 300 -28.84 -45.36 -59.87
N ALA A 301 -29.77 -46.32 -59.83
CA ALA A 301 -29.55 -47.67 -60.29
C ALA A 301 -29.44 -47.78 -61.83
N ARG A 302 -28.52 -48.65 -62.30
CA ARG A 302 -28.86 -49.61 -63.37
C ARG A 302 -27.77 -50.68 -63.53
N PRO A 303 -28.16 -51.95 -63.76
CA PRO A 303 -27.27 -53.10 -63.83
C PRO A 303 -26.97 -53.54 -65.28
N ARG A 304 -25.89 -54.27 -65.44
CA ARG A 304 -25.68 -55.38 -66.37
C ARG A 304 -24.23 -55.51 -66.82
N GLY A 305 -23.72 -56.76 -66.66
CA GLY A 305 -23.02 -57.48 -67.67
C GLY A 305 -21.79 -58.26 -67.17
N LEU A 306 -22.03 -59.48 -66.71
CA LEU A 306 -21.32 -60.76 -67.01
C LEU A 306 -19.81 -60.70 -67.39
N LYS A 307 -18.99 -61.23 -66.47
CA LYS A 307 -17.93 -62.29 -66.53
C LYS A 307 -17.09 -62.43 -67.84
N PRO A 308 -15.89 -63.14 -67.84
CA PRO A 308 -15.25 -63.98 -66.82
C PRO A 308 -13.69 -63.88 -66.70
N ALA A 309 -13.24 -64.43 -65.63
CA ALA A 309 -12.04 -65.24 -65.36
C ALA A 309 -10.76 -65.13 -66.18
N LYS A 310 -9.61 -64.98 -65.49
CA LYS A 310 -8.56 -65.99 -65.41
C LYS A 310 -7.36 -65.48 -64.60
N ASN A 311 -7.04 -66.27 -63.61
CA ASN A 311 -5.76 -66.47 -62.97
C ASN A 311 -4.69 -66.99 -63.95
N PRO A 312 -3.47 -67.24 -63.61
CA PRO A 312 -2.64 -66.92 -62.41
C PRO A 312 -1.14 -66.67 -62.76
N ARG A 313 -0.37 -66.61 -61.67
CA ARG A 313 1.05 -67.01 -61.53
C ARG A 313 2.15 -65.97 -61.64
N PHE A 314 2.93 -66.03 -60.64
CA PHE A 314 4.30 -66.45 -60.24
C PHE A 314 5.26 -65.31 -59.99
N THR A 315 5.73 -65.35 -58.81
CA THR A 315 7.08 -65.62 -58.17
C THR A 315 8.17 -64.63 -58.34
N GLN A 316 8.73 -64.37 -57.10
CA GLN A 316 10.18 -64.25 -56.76
C GLN A 316 10.97 -63.12 -57.39
N ARG A 317 11.53 -62.27 -56.55
CA ARG A 317 12.62 -62.45 -55.64
C ARG A 317 12.67 -61.32 -54.63
#